data_3691e0b9d90acfa1c0421da851cc4da8
#
_entry.id   3691e0b9d90acfa1c0421da851cc4da8
#
_cell.length_a   1.000
_cell.length_b   1.000
_cell.length_c   1.000
_cell.angle_alpha   90.00
_cell.angle_beta   90.00
_cell.angle_gamma   90.00
#
_symmetry.space_group_name_H-M   'P 1'
#
loop_
_entity.id
_entity.type
_entity.pdbx_description
1 polymer ?
#
loop_
_entity_poly.entity_id
_entity_poly.type
_entity_poly.pdbx_seq_one_letter_code
_entity_poly.pdbx_strand_id
1 'polypeptide(L)'
;LVRHFITDLPTPELVNPLVKAFNRSNGNIRAVAQALIDLPQAWTLPLEKLRTPYELQVAEMRAMNRVYGPRDRWAFYEPLYALRNAPWERPAPDG
;
A
#
# COMPACT_ATOMS: atom_id res chain seq x y z
N LEU A 1 3.76 -3.57 -8.59
CA LEU A 1 4.16 -3.99 -7.25
C LEU A 1 5.18 -3.03 -6.64
N VAL A 2 6.37 -2.81 -7.26
CA VAL A 2 7.42 -1.91 -6.71
C VAL A 2 6.85 -0.53 -6.42
N ARG A 3 6.18 0.09 -7.40
CA ARG A 3 5.56 1.41 -7.24
C ARG A 3 4.48 1.43 -6.14
N HIS A 4 3.79 0.33 -5.92
CA HIS A 4 2.74 0.26 -4.91
C HIS A 4 3.31 0.09 -3.49
N PHE A 5 4.33 -0.76 -3.33
CA PHE A 5 4.80 -1.18 -2.02
C PHE A 5 6.10 -0.53 -1.55
N ILE A 6 6.98 -0.10 -2.46
CA ILE A 6 8.33 0.33 -2.11
C ILE A 6 8.51 1.84 -2.31
N THR A 7 8.34 2.33 -3.54
CA THR A 7 8.64 3.72 -3.90
C THR A 7 7.78 4.21 -5.07
N ASP A 8 7.46 5.47 -5.09
CA ASP A 8 6.71 6.09 -6.19
C ASP A 8 7.54 6.24 -7.47
N LEU A 9 8.88 6.21 -7.35
CA LEU A 9 9.83 6.30 -8.47
C LEU A 9 10.66 5.01 -8.57
N PRO A 10 10.11 3.92 -9.10
CA PRO A 10 10.82 2.65 -9.19
C PRO A 10 12.00 2.72 -10.16
N THR A 11 13.17 2.27 -9.72
CA THR A 11 14.35 2.14 -10.54
C THR A 11 14.45 0.76 -11.20
N PRO A 12 15.21 0.61 -12.29
CA PRO A 12 15.42 -0.69 -12.93
C PRO A 12 15.97 -1.76 -11.98
N GLU A 13 16.82 -1.40 -11.03
CA GLU A 13 17.38 -2.31 -10.03
C GLU A 13 16.30 -2.95 -9.14
N LEU A 14 15.24 -2.21 -8.84
CA LEU A 14 14.10 -2.69 -8.06
C LEU A 14 13.12 -3.51 -8.92
N VAL A 15 12.97 -3.17 -10.18
CA VAL A 15 11.97 -3.78 -11.07
C VAL A 15 12.48 -5.07 -11.70
N ASN A 16 13.74 -5.12 -12.14
CA ASN A 16 14.30 -6.24 -12.89
C ASN A 16 14.24 -7.59 -12.15
N PRO A 17 14.48 -7.69 -10.84
CA PRO A 17 14.32 -8.95 -10.12
C PRO A 17 12.90 -9.50 -10.19
N LEU A 18 11.88 -8.63 -10.11
CA LEU A 18 10.48 -9.02 -10.20
C LEU A 18 10.10 -9.46 -11.62
N VAL A 19 10.62 -8.76 -12.64
CA VAL A 19 10.44 -9.16 -14.06
C VAL A 19 11.04 -10.54 -14.30
N LYS A 20 12.24 -10.80 -13.77
CA LYS A 20 12.86 -12.14 -13.86
C LYS A 20 12.02 -13.21 -13.18
N ALA A 21 11.49 -12.92 -11.99
CA ALA A 21 10.60 -13.84 -11.27
C ALA A 21 9.31 -14.11 -12.05
N PHE A 22 8.69 -13.07 -12.61
CA PHE A 22 7.51 -13.17 -13.46
C PHE A 22 7.75 -14.09 -14.67
N ASN A 23 8.81 -13.83 -15.41
CA ASN A 23 9.13 -14.59 -16.61
C ASN A 23 9.48 -16.06 -16.28
N ARG A 24 10.29 -16.30 -15.23
CA ARG A 24 10.67 -17.67 -14.82
C ARG A 24 9.49 -18.49 -14.31
N SER A 25 8.51 -17.85 -13.68
CA SER A 25 7.35 -18.50 -13.11
C SER A 25 6.15 -18.54 -14.04
N ASN A 26 6.32 -18.13 -15.29
CA ASN A 26 5.25 -18.02 -16.28
C ASN A 26 4.04 -17.20 -15.77
N GLY A 27 4.33 -16.06 -15.15
CA GLY A 27 3.32 -15.13 -14.66
C GLY A 27 2.74 -15.45 -13.27
N ASN A 28 3.35 -16.35 -12.49
CA ASN A 28 2.85 -16.67 -11.16
C ASN A 28 3.04 -15.49 -10.20
N ILE A 29 1.94 -14.86 -9.80
CA ILE A 29 1.96 -13.67 -8.96
C ILE A 29 2.53 -13.92 -7.56
N ARG A 30 2.38 -15.14 -7.01
CA ARG A 30 2.96 -15.51 -5.72
C ARG A 30 4.48 -15.51 -5.78
N ALA A 31 5.07 -16.03 -6.87
CA ALA A 31 6.52 -16.00 -7.06
C ALA A 31 7.04 -14.56 -7.18
N VAL A 32 6.29 -13.68 -7.84
CA VAL A 32 6.65 -12.25 -7.95
C VAL A 32 6.51 -11.54 -6.61
N ALA A 33 5.48 -11.84 -5.83
CA ALA A 33 5.31 -11.29 -4.48
C ALA A 33 6.42 -11.75 -3.54
N GLN A 34 6.80 -13.02 -3.61
CA GLN A 34 7.93 -13.56 -2.85
C GLN A 34 9.24 -12.85 -3.23
N ALA A 35 9.51 -12.67 -4.53
CA ALA A 35 10.68 -11.94 -5.00
C ALA A 35 10.71 -10.47 -4.52
N LEU A 36 9.56 -9.85 -4.34
CA LEU A 36 9.45 -8.50 -3.76
C LEU A 36 9.85 -8.50 -2.27
N ILE A 37 9.39 -9.48 -1.50
CA ILE A 37 9.69 -9.61 -0.08
C ILE A 37 11.17 -9.94 0.14
N ASP A 38 11.74 -10.79 -0.72
CA ASP A 38 13.14 -11.21 -0.65
C ASP A 38 14.13 -10.14 -1.16
N LEU A 39 13.61 -9.04 -1.71
CA LEU A 39 14.44 -7.95 -2.24
C LEU A 39 15.04 -7.13 -1.08
N PRO A 40 16.37 -7.15 -0.85
CA PRO A 40 16.98 -6.42 0.26
C PRO A 40 16.66 -4.93 0.25
N GLN A 41 16.63 -4.32 -0.93
CA GLN A 41 16.34 -2.90 -1.10
C GLN A 41 14.92 -2.52 -0.63
N ALA A 42 13.97 -3.46 -0.64
CA ALA A 42 12.62 -3.21 -0.12
C ALA A 42 12.61 -2.84 1.37
N TRP A 43 13.65 -3.23 2.11
CA TRP A 43 13.76 -3.05 3.56
C TRP A 43 14.79 -2.00 3.98
N THR A 44 15.73 -1.65 3.09
CA THR A 44 16.84 -0.73 3.38
C THR A 44 16.64 0.66 2.80
N LEU A 45 15.74 0.83 1.84
CA LEU A 45 15.41 2.15 1.29
C LEU A 45 14.71 3.02 2.33
N PRO A 46 14.91 4.35 2.27
CA PRO A 46 14.14 5.28 3.08
C PRO A 46 12.62 5.08 2.89
N LEU A 47 11.87 5.21 3.99
CA LEU A 47 10.40 5.10 3.96
C LEU A 47 9.80 6.41 3.41
N GLU A 48 9.95 6.64 2.12
CA GLU A 48 9.48 7.86 1.43
C GLU A 48 8.02 7.76 0.98
N LYS A 49 7.48 6.54 0.91
CA LYS A 49 6.12 6.34 0.44
C LYS A 49 5.11 6.78 1.48
N LEU A 50 4.33 7.79 1.14
CA LEU A 50 3.23 8.25 1.98
C LEU A 50 2.06 7.26 1.94
N ARG A 51 1.53 6.95 3.11
CA ARG A 51 0.30 6.19 3.22
C ARG A 51 -0.89 7.06 2.82
N THR A 52 -1.85 6.47 2.15
CA THR A 52 -3.14 7.14 1.99
C THR A 52 -3.81 7.33 3.35
N PRO A 53 -4.72 8.30 3.51
CA PRO A 53 -5.45 8.48 4.76
C PRO A 53 -6.15 7.21 5.25
N TYR A 54 -6.68 6.40 4.34
CA TYR A 54 -7.28 5.11 4.67
C TYR A 54 -6.26 4.10 5.23
N GLU A 55 -5.12 3.97 4.57
CA GLU A 55 -4.04 3.07 5.03
C GLU A 55 -3.47 3.52 6.38
N LEU A 56 -3.37 4.83 6.61
CA LEU A 56 -2.94 5.39 7.88
C LEU A 56 -3.93 5.04 8.99
N GLN A 57 -5.23 5.23 8.75
CA GLN A 57 -6.28 4.92 9.70
C GLN A 57 -6.29 3.43 10.08
N VAL A 58 -6.16 2.55 9.08
CA VAL A 58 -6.07 1.10 9.32
C VAL A 58 -4.80 0.73 10.09
N ALA A 59 -3.66 1.38 9.79
CA ALA A 59 -2.42 1.14 10.50
C ALA A 59 -2.50 1.59 11.97
N GLU A 60 -3.12 2.74 12.23
CA GLU A 60 -3.39 3.25 13.57
C GLU A 60 -4.26 2.27 14.38
N MET A 61 -5.36 1.81 13.81
CA MET A 61 -6.23 0.81 14.44
C MET A 61 -5.45 -0.44 14.83
N ARG A 62 -4.63 -0.96 13.92
CA ARG A 62 -3.80 -2.15 14.19
C ARG A 62 -2.77 -1.89 15.29
N ALA A 63 -2.10 -0.75 15.26
CA ALA A 63 -1.09 -0.40 16.26
C ALA A 63 -1.70 -0.26 17.66
N MET A 64 -2.92 0.27 17.76
CA MET A 64 -3.65 0.44 19.02
C MET A 64 -4.50 -0.79 19.40
N ASN A 65 -4.47 -1.86 18.60
CA ASN A 65 -5.37 -3.02 18.74
C ASN A 65 -6.86 -2.63 18.87
N ARG A 66 -7.27 -1.63 18.09
CA ARG A 66 -8.59 -1.03 18.16
C ARG A 66 -9.53 -1.64 17.12
N VAL A 67 -10.69 -2.06 17.55
CA VAL A 67 -11.75 -2.57 16.66
C VAL A 67 -12.96 -1.66 16.79
N TYR A 68 -13.40 -1.09 15.68
CA TYR A 68 -14.64 -0.32 15.65
C TYR A 68 -15.84 -1.24 15.44
N GLY A 69 -16.81 -1.12 16.34
CA GLY A 69 -18.09 -1.77 16.17
C GLY A 69 -19.05 -0.98 15.26
N PRO A 70 -20.23 -1.51 14.96
CA PRO A 70 -21.22 -0.82 14.11
C PRO A 70 -21.64 0.56 14.62
N ARG A 71 -21.53 0.80 15.94
CA ARG A 71 -21.85 2.09 16.56
C ARG A 71 -20.73 3.12 16.44
N ASP A 72 -19.49 2.65 16.26
CA ASP A 72 -18.29 3.50 16.22
C ASP A 72 -17.86 3.85 14.79
N ARG A 73 -18.65 3.45 13.80
CA ARG A 73 -18.30 3.66 12.38
C ARG A 73 -18.00 5.11 12.05
N TRP A 74 -18.68 6.07 12.70
CA TRP A 74 -18.43 7.50 12.46
C TRP A 74 -17.03 7.90 12.90
N ALA A 75 -16.54 7.40 14.03
CA ALA A 75 -15.17 7.64 14.49
C ALA A 75 -14.09 7.12 13.52
N PHE A 76 -14.44 6.10 12.72
CA PHE A 76 -13.59 5.63 11.62
C PHE A 76 -13.69 6.52 10.37
N TYR A 77 -14.89 6.97 10.03
CA TYR A 77 -15.13 7.73 8.80
C TYR A 77 -14.78 9.21 8.91
N GLU A 78 -14.94 9.82 10.08
CA GLU A 78 -14.73 11.26 10.29
C GLU A 78 -13.35 11.75 9.81
N PRO A 79 -12.22 11.11 10.18
CA PRO A 79 -10.89 11.53 9.71
C PRO A 79 -10.75 11.36 8.20
N LEU A 80 -11.33 10.30 7.64
CA LEU A 80 -11.30 10.05 6.20
C LEU A 80 -12.12 11.08 5.42
N TYR A 81 -13.24 11.48 5.99
CA TYR A 81 -14.10 12.53 5.44
C TYR A 81 -13.40 13.88 5.42
N ALA A 82 -12.80 14.25 6.56
CA ALA A 82 -12.04 15.50 6.69
C ALA A 82 -10.86 15.58 5.70
N LEU A 83 -10.24 14.44 5.39
CA LEU A 83 -9.15 14.32 4.42
C LEU A 83 -9.62 14.05 2.98
N ARG A 84 -10.92 14.15 2.71
CA ARG A 84 -11.55 13.87 1.40
C ARG A 84 -11.15 12.51 0.82
N ASN A 85 -11.01 11.51 1.67
CA ASN A 85 -10.61 10.15 1.30
C ASN A 85 -11.58 9.09 1.83
N ALA A 86 -12.82 9.48 2.11
CA ALA A 86 -13.86 8.55 2.53
C ALA A 86 -14.12 7.53 1.42
N PRO A 87 -14.28 6.23 1.76
CA PRO A 87 -14.68 5.22 0.80
C PRO A 87 -16.00 5.62 0.12
N TRP A 88 -16.08 5.37 -1.19
CA TRP A 88 -17.27 5.63 -2.03
C TRP A 88 -17.58 7.09 -2.31
N GLU A 89 -16.87 8.05 -1.73
CA GLU A 89 -17.10 9.49 -1.89
C GLU A 89 -15.92 10.22 -2.53
N ARG A 90 -15.05 9.49 -3.20
CA ARG A 90 -14.01 10.14 -3.98
C ARG A 90 -14.66 10.91 -5.13
N PRO A 91 -14.40 12.22 -5.25
CA PRO A 91 -14.77 12.93 -6.44
C PRO A 91 -14.16 12.21 -7.65
N ALA A 92 -14.83 12.28 -8.78
CA ALA A 92 -14.27 11.79 -10.04
C ALA A 92 -12.85 12.38 -10.20
N PRO A 93 -11.91 11.65 -10.79
CA PRO A 93 -10.58 12.16 -11.08
C PRO A 93 -10.70 13.20 -12.21
N ASP A 94 -11.17 14.34 -11.85
CA ASP A 94 -11.06 15.56 -12.60
C ASP A 94 -9.61 16.02 -12.43
N GLY A 95 -8.86 15.80 -13.49
CA GLY A 95 -7.47 16.19 -13.58
C GLY A 95 -7.22 17.68 -13.33
#